data_4d0e4da6b0a100fa2bc7dbf0035c4f9d
#
_entry.id   4d0e4da6b0a100fa2bc7dbf0035c4f9d
#
_cell.length_a   1.000
_cell.length_b   1.000
_cell.length_c   1.000
_cell.angle_alpha   90.00
_cell.angle_beta   90.00
_cell.angle_gamma   90.00
#
_symmetry.space_group_name_H-M   'P 1'
#
loop_
_entity.id
_entity.type
_entity.pdbx_description
1 polymer ?
#
loop_
_entity_poly.entity_id
_entity_poly.type
_entity_poly.pdbx_seq_one_letter_code
_entity_poly.pdbx_strand_id
1 'polypeptide(L)'
;MDLSLVLMLSSLLQLQESMETPAAGSLSASSPAPLLFFTLITVLAHAAALYSETSSSGEYWSSRESRAFRTLITEQMWMLDPTIRDTQWRNAYGVSYPNFAMIVDDVKPFMQEGQDLYGGGGADVMPPDAAVGMVLYRLASGHNLRRVASEYKTGSATITKYTDLVTKALATKLYSKYIRIPAGQDLLEIISAFRELTGLQNMCGAIDGSHVKIHKRPDKEYCSGNYKCRHHHFAVLVQVVCDHRKLFWDVCCRAPGSTDDASHLRGSSLFQKLIAGEVLLDSVVSIRGNHIRPYIVGDWGYPLLSFLLTPFTGNETGTPAQNVFDERLMKGRAVCEEAIGLLKGKWKILQNLNVGLNYAAQTVVACCVLHNICVMNGEPDLPLAPDPSENGPVARALDTERSFNYFGESMRQALLEDLQERGSS
;
A
#
# COMPACT_ATOMS: atom_id res chain seq x y z
N MET A 1 7.81 -42.36 17.52
CA MET A 1 6.34 -42.29 17.27
C MET A 1 5.76 -41.72 18.54
N ASP A 2 5.22 -40.53 18.46
CA ASP A 2 4.82 -39.72 19.63
C ASP A 2 3.57 -40.33 20.27
N LEU A 3 3.60 -40.43 21.62
CA LEU A 3 2.50 -41.00 22.42
C LEU A 3 1.15 -40.27 22.13
N SER A 4 1.20 -38.99 21.82
CA SER A 4 0.06 -38.15 21.42
C SER A 4 -0.59 -38.63 20.11
N LEU A 5 0.22 -39.01 19.12
CA LEU A 5 -0.26 -39.52 17.83
C LEU A 5 -0.92 -40.88 17.98
N VAL A 6 -0.37 -41.73 18.86
CA VAL A 6 -0.90 -43.06 19.18
C VAL A 6 -2.27 -42.95 19.90
N LEU A 7 -2.36 -42.00 20.84
CA LEU A 7 -3.63 -41.71 21.54
C LEU A 7 -4.70 -41.11 20.61
N MET A 8 -4.29 -40.26 19.68
CA MET A 8 -5.20 -39.72 18.65
C MET A 8 -5.72 -40.78 17.69
N LEU A 9 -4.83 -41.65 17.19
CA LEU A 9 -5.24 -42.77 16.32
C LEU A 9 -6.14 -43.76 17.08
N SER A 10 -5.84 -44.04 18.34
CA SER A 10 -6.68 -44.86 19.21
C SER A 10 -8.08 -44.26 19.40
N SER A 11 -8.18 -42.95 19.61
CA SER A 11 -9.49 -42.27 19.75
C SER A 11 -10.29 -42.26 18.44
N LEU A 12 -9.61 -42.13 17.29
CA LEU A 12 -10.27 -42.23 15.98
C LEU A 12 -10.77 -43.63 15.68
N LEU A 13 -9.98 -44.65 16.02
CA LEU A 13 -10.40 -46.07 15.88
C LEU A 13 -11.58 -46.41 16.78
N GLN A 14 -11.59 -45.94 18.03
CA GLN A 14 -12.73 -46.12 18.94
C GLN A 14 -14.00 -45.43 18.44
N LEU A 15 -13.89 -44.26 17.78
CA LEU A 15 -15.01 -43.59 17.15
C LEU A 15 -15.54 -44.36 15.93
N GLN A 16 -14.64 -44.94 15.13
CA GLN A 16 -15.01 -45.76 13.98
C GLN A 16 -15.73 -47.02 14.44
N GLU A 17 -15.24 -47.70 15.47
CA GLU A 17 -15.90 -48.89 16.06
C GLU A 17 -17.27 -48.55 16.67
N SER A 18 -17.46 -47.38 17.28
CA SER A 18 -18.73 -46.95 17.82
C SER A 18 -19.80 -46.60 16.75
N MET A 19 -19.35 -46.33 15.52
CA MET A 19 -20.21 -46.05 14.36
C MET A 19 -20.61 -47.32 13.61
N GLU A 20 -19.86 -48.43 13.74
CA GLU A 20 -20.13 -49.69 13.04
C GLU A 20 -21.05 -50.66 13.81
N THR A 21 -21.43 -50.42 15.08
CA THR A 21 -22.35 -51.24 15.83
C THR A 21 -23.81 -50.84 15.52
N PRO A 22 -24.62 -51.71 14.86
CA PRO A 22 -26.01 -51.41 14.61
C PRO A 22 -26.80 -51.61 15.89
N ALA A 23 -27.22 -50.51 16.53
CA ALA A 23 -28.21 -50.56 17.60
C ALA A 23 -29.60 -50.80 17.00
N ALA A 24 -30.13 -52.01 17.20
CA ALA A 24 -31.54 -52.34 16.96
C ALA A 24 -32.41 -51.61 17.98
N GLY A 25 -33.28 -50.73 17.54
CA GLY A 25 -34.30 -50.12 18.38
C GLY A 25 -34.46 -48.62 18.20
N SER A 26 -35.54 -48.26 17.53
CA SER A 26 -36.09 -46.92 17.31
C SER A 26 -35.84 -45.89 18.40
N LEU A 27 -35.31 -44.72 18.03
CA LEU A 27 -35.76 -43.37 18.45
C LEU A 27 -34.83 -42.30 17.88
N SER A 28 -35.42 -41.32 17.21
CA SER A 28 -34.91 -40.01 16.75
C SER A 28 -33.39 -39.83 16.69
N ALA A 29 -32.85 -39.90 15.49
CA ALA A 29 -31.43 -39.68 15.19
C ALA A 29 -31.02 -38.24 15.48
N SER A 30 -30.28 -38.01 16.57
CA SER A 30 -29.34 -36.91 16.65
C SER A 30 -28.19 -37.22 15.71
N SER A 31 -28.05 -36.42 14.65
CA SER A 31 -26.98 -36.55 13.64
C SER A 31 -25.61 -36.66 14.32
N PRO A 32 -24.74 -37.61 13.94
CA PRO A 32 -23.38 -37.71 14.48
C PRO A 32 -22.45 -36.55 14.00
N ALA A 33 -22.95 -35.69 13.13
CA ALA A 33 -22.22 -34.59 12.56
C ALA A 33 -21.58 -33.63 13.59
N PRO A 34 -22.22 -33.24 14.70
CA PRO A 34 -21.58 -32.39 15.70
C PRO A 34 -20.38 -33.03 16.38
N LEU A 35 -20.48 -34.32 16.70
CA LEU A 35 -19.39 -35.04 17.40
C LEU A 35 -18.18 -35.23 16.51
N LEU A 36 -18.37 -35.57 15.23
CA LEU A 36 -17.31 -35.63 14.22
C LEU A 36 -16.63 -34.29 13.99
N PHE A 37 -17.42 -33.23 14.01
CA PHE A 37 -16.94 -31.87 13.87
C PHE A 37 -16.04 -31.46 15.05
N PHE A 38 -16.46 -31.72 16.29
CA PHE A 38 -15.67 -31.46 17.50
C PHE A 38 -14.37 -32.30 17.53
N THR A 39 -14.41 -33.53 17.10
CA THR A 39 -13.26 -34.43 17.07
C THR A 39 -12.26 -33.96 16.01
N LEU A 40 -12.74 -33.58 14.82
CA LEU A 40 -11.90 -33.02 13.76
C LEU A 40 -11.23 -31.72 14.20
N ILE A 41 -11.95 -30.85 14.89
CA ILE A 41 -11.38 -29.62 15.47
C ILE A 41 -10.30 -29.93 16.47
N THR A 42 -10.50 -30.89 17.36
CA THR A 42 -9.51 -31.29 18.37
C THR A 42 -8.25 -31.89 17.71
N VAL A 43 -8.43 -32.70 16.66
CA VAL A 43 -7.30 -33.28 15.87
C VAL A 43 -6.51 -32.19 15.14
N LEU A 44 -7.20 -31.27 14.50
CA LEU A 44 -6.55 -30.14 13.81
C LEU A 44 -5.83 -29.21 14.80
N ALA A 45 -6.40 -29.03 15.99
CA ALA A 45 -5.80 -28.27 17.07
C ALA A 45 -4.48 -28.89 17.56
N HIS A 46 -4.49 -30.18 17.78
CA HIS A 46 -3.28 -30.91 18.17
C HIS A 46 -2.25 -30.95 17.03
N ALA A 47 -2.68 -31.11 15.78
CA ALA A 47 -1.80 -31.06 14.62
C ALA A 47 -1.13 -29.67 14.46
N ALA A 48 -1.88 -28.59 14.68
CA ALA A 48 -1.33 -27.24 14.67
C ALA A 48 -0.36 -26.99 15.82
N ALA A 49 -0.68 -27.49 17.03
CA ALA A 49 0.22 -27.43 18.17
C ALA A 49 1.52 -28.21 17.94
N LEU A 50 1.42 -29.43 17.38
CA LEU A 50 2.59 -30.26 17.02
C LEU A 50 3.42 -29.63 15.87
N TYR A 51 2.79 -28.99 14.90
CA TYR A 51 3.49 -28.27 13.83
C TYR A 51 4.26 -27.07 14.40
N SER A 52 3.74 -26.39 15.43
CA SER A 52 4.45 -25.33 16.12
C SER A 52 5.64 -25.83 16.95
N GLU A 53 5.59 -27.07 17.44
CA GLU A 53 6.67 -27.69 18.21
C GLU A 53 7.80 -28.27 17.34
N THR A 54 7.53 -28.62 16.07
CA THR A 54 8.52 -29.26 15.18
C THR A 54 9.36 -28.30 14.36
N SER A 55 9.05 -27.01 14.33
CA SER A 55 9.94 -26.03 13.73
C SER A 55 11.09 -25.73 14.68
N SER A 56 12.21 -26.38 14.46
CA SER A 56 13.41 -26.45 15.33
C SER A 56 14.20 -25.14 15.54
N SER A 57 13.67 -23.99 15.15
CA SER A 57 14.11 -22.66 15.61
C SER A 57 13.18 -22.11 16.70
N GLY A 58 12.26 -22.94 17.20
CA GLY A 58 11.03 -22.53 17.85
C GLY A 58 11.06 -22.36 19.35
N GLU A 59 11.99 -22.94 20.10
CA GLU A 59 11.86 -22.95 21.56
C GLU A 59 11.96 -21.56 22.18
N TYR A 60 12.78 -20.66 21.63
CA TYR A 60 12.91 -19.32 22.15
C TYR A 60 11.70 -18.42 21.77
N TRP A 61 11.14 -18.60 20.57
CA TRP A 61 10.01 -17.82 20.09
C TRP A 61 8.67 -18.43 20.44
N SER A 62 8.56 -19.75 20.66
CA SER A 62 7.32 -20.39 21.14
C SER A 62 6.89 -19.86 22.52
N SER A 63 7.86 -19.49 23.36
CA SER A 63 7.59 -18.82 24.65
C SER A 63 7.35 -17.32 24.52
N ARG A 64 7.70 -16.70 23.39
CA ARG A 64 7.64 -15.24 23.13
C ARG A 64 6.73 -14.83 21.97
N GLU A 65 5.95 -15.76 21.38
CA GLU A 65 4.96 -15.42 20.37
C GLU A 65 4.10 -14.24 20.80
N SER A 66 3.83 -13.33 19.87
CA SER A 66 2.99 -12.19 20.16
C SER A 66 1.60 -12.64 20.58
N ARG A 67 1.02 -11.94 21.55
CA ARG A 67 -0.34 -12.20 21.98
C ARG A 67 -1.33 -12.10 20.81
N ALA A 68 -1.17 -11.06 19.95
CA ALA A 68 -2.01 -10.87 18.79
C ALA A 68 -1.83 -11.99 17.75
N PHE A 69 -0.59 -12.36 17.41
CA PHE A 69 -0.31 -13.43 16.45
C PHE A 69 -0.76 -14.79 16.99
N ARG A 70 -0.49 -15.07 18.28
CA ARG A 70 -0.94 -16.29 18.93
C ARG A 70 -2.47 -16.38 18.95
N THR A 71 -3.18 -15.30 19.29
CA THR A 71 -4.65 -15.29 19.27
C THR A 71 -5.19 -15.63 17.89
N LEU A 72 -4.63 -15.04 16.83
CA LEU A 72 -5.02 -15.31 15.45
C LEU A 72 -4.73 -16.75 15.02
N ILE A 73 -3.65 -17.37 15.48
CA ILE A 73 -3.32 -18.77 15.16
C ILE A 73 -4.08 -19.76 16.03
N THR A 74 -4.34 -19.47 17.30
CA THR A 74 -4.95 -20.39 18.26
C THR A 74 -6.46 -20.30 18.39
N GLU A 75 -7.08 -19.23 17.93
CA GLU A 75 -8.54 -19.15 17.76
C GLU A 75 -8.97 -19.99 16.56
N GLN A 76 -9.02 -21.27 16.72
CA GLN A 76 -9.05 -22.28 15.67
C GLN A 76 -10.30 -22.27 14.80
N MET A 77 -11.40 -21.71 15.30
CA MET A 77 -12.67 -21.65 14.55
C MET A 77 -12.55 -20.82 13.27
N TRP A 78 -11.80 -19.72 13.28
CA TRP A 78 -11.61 -18.88 12.11
C TRP A 78 -10.66 -19.49 11.07
N MET A 79 -9.81 -20.44 11.45
CA MET A 79 -8.97 -21.20 10.52
C MET A 79 -9.77 -22.08 9.57
N LEU A 80 -10.97 -22.51 9.99
CA LEU A 80 -11.88 -23.35 9.21
C LEU A 80 -12.77 -22.55 8.26
N ASP A 81 -13.07 -21.29 8.58
CA ASP A 81 -13.82 -20.38 7.73
C ASP A 81 -12.90 -19.30 7.13
N PRO A 82 -12.62 -19.37 5.82
CA PRO A 82 -11.76 -18.37 5.16
C PRO A 82 -12.25 -16.93 5.31
N THR A 83 -13.58 -16.72 5.36
CA THR A 83 -14.15 -15.37 5.48
C THR A 83 -13.88 -14.76 6.85
N ILE A 84 -14.07 -15.55 7.91
CA ILE A 84 -13.78 -15.12 9.29
C ILE A 84 -12.26 -14.88 9.44
N ARG A 85 -11.45 -15.83 8.98
CA ARG A 85 -9.99 -15.73 9.00
C ARG A 85 -9.50 -14.45 8.31
N ASP A 86 -9.95 -14.20 7.08
CA ASP A 86 -9.51 -13.06 6.30
C ASP A 86 -9.96 -11.73 6.91
N THR A 87 -11.15 -11.71 7.52
CA THR A 87 -11.62 -10.54 8.28
C THR A 87 -10.74 -10.25 9.49
N GLN A 88 -10.37 -11.27 10.28
CA GLN A 88 -9.49 -11.12 11.43
C GLN A 88 -8.09 -10.67 11.00
N TRP A 89 -7.57 -11.23 9.90
CA TRP A 89 -6.28 -10.84 9.34
C TRP A 89 -6.26 -9.39 8.87
N ARG A 90 -7.29 -8.94 8.15
CA ARG A 90 -7.45 -7.53 7.73
C ARG A 90 -7.48 -6.58 8.93
N ASN A 91 -8.21 -6.95 9.96
CA ASN A 91 -8.32 -6.14 11.18
C ASN A 91 -6.97 -5.99 11.92
N ALA A 92 -6.17 -7.06 11.96
CA ALA A 92 -4.89 -7.07 12.65
C ALA A 92 -3.75 -6.53 11.79
N TYR A 93 -3.66 -6.94 10.52
CA TYR A 93 -2.50 -6.74 9.66
C TYR A 93 -2.77 -5.87 8.43
N GLY A 94 -4.00 -5.41 8.22
CA GLY A 94 -4.40 -4.59 7.07
C GLY A 94 -4.58 -5.35 5.76
N VAL A 95 -4.35 -6.68 5.75
CA VAL A 95 -4.45 -7.55 4.57
C VAL A 95 -5.15 -8.86 4.92
N SER A 96 -5.75 -9.54 3.93
CA SER A 96 -6.27 -10.91 4.09
C SER A 96 -5.15 -11.93 4.33
N TYR A 97 -5.49 -13.12 4.80
CA TYR A 97 -4.51 -14.19 5.02
C TYR A 97 -3.75 -14.61 3.74
N PRO A 98 -4.39 -14.80 2.57
CA PRO A 98 -3.66 -15.10 1.35
C PRO A 98 -2.64 -14.03 0.97
N ASN A 99 -3.01 -12.75 1.09
CA ASN A 99 -2.09 -11.64 0.82
C ASN A 99 -0.96 -11.56 1.85
N PHE A 100 -1.26 -11.84 3.12
CA PHE A 100 -0.24 -11.96 4.15
C PHE A 100 0.79 -13.06 3.81
N ALA A 101 0.34 -14.26 3.45
CA ALA A 101 1.20 -15.38 3.09
C ALA A 101 2.08 -15.02 1.87
N MET A 102 1.51 -14.41 0.84
CA MET A 102 2.24 -13.94 -0.34
C MET A 102 3.32 -12.91 0.04
N ILE A 103 3.00 -11.93 0.91
CA ILE A 103 3.97 -10.94 1.38
C ILE A 103 5.11 -11.62 2.15
N VAL A 104 4.81 -12.60 3.00
CA VAL A 104 5.83 -13.38 3.71
C VAL A 104 6.77 -14.08 2.73
N ASP A 105 6.23 -14.76 1.73
CA ASP A 105 7.02 -15.48 0.73
C ASP A 105 7.90 -14.52 -0.11
N ASP A 106 7.36 -13.37 -0.50
CA ASP A 106 8.08 -12.34 -1.25
C ASP A 106 9.22 -11.69 -0.43
N VAL A 107 9.03 -11.51 0.88
CA VAL A 107 10.00 -10.81 1.77
C VAL A 107 11.03 -11.76 2.36
N LYS A 108 10.68 -13.04 2.60
CA LYS A 108 11.52 -14.06 3.25
C LYS A 108 12.94 -14.17 2.71
N PRO A 109 13.21 -14.20 1.38
CA PRO A 109 14.57 -14.29 0.86
C PRO A 109 15.47 -13.13 1.30
N PHE A 110 14.90 -11.91 1.34
CA PHE A 110 15.64 -10.69 1.69
C PHE A 110 15.85 -10.54 3.19
N MET A 111 15.00 -11.17 4.00
CA MET A 111 15.21 -11.22 5.45
C MET A 111 16.41 -12.07 5.81
N GLN A 112 16.65 -13.18 5.10
CA GLN A 112 17.81 -14.05 5.30
C GLN A 112 19.11 -13.31 4.97
N GLU A 113 19.18 -12.64 3.80
CA GLU A 113 20.33 -11.79 3.43
C GLU A 113 20.60 -10.69 4.47
N GLY A 114 19.53 -10.07 5.00
CA GLY A 114 19.64 -9.00 6.00
C GLY A 114 20.08 -9.47 7.38
N GLN A 115 19.74 -10.70 7.78
CA GLN A 115 20.13 -11.25 9.08
C GLN A 115 21.65 -11.42 9.19
N ASP A 116 22.30 -11.82 8.12
CA ASP A 116 23.76 -11.96 8.05
C ASP A 116 24.46 -10.61 8.29
N LEU A 117 23.88 -9.51 7.81
CA LEU A 117 24.40 -8.16 7.99
C LEU A 117 24.26 -7.64 9.45
N TYR A 118 23.30 -8.13 10.21
CA TYR A 118 23.07 -7.71 11.61
C TYR A 118 23.74 -8.65 12.65
N GLY A 119 24.62 -9.56 12.20
CA GLY A 119 25.42 -10.41 13.09
C GLY A 119 24.64 -11.47 13.87
N GLY A 120 23.51 -11.93 13.36
CA GLY A 120 22.58 -12.80 14.08
C GLY A 120 22.58 -14.25 13.61
N GLY A 121 23.67 -14.98 13.85
CA GLY A 121 23.70 -16.44 13.76
C GLY A 121 23.47 -17.08 15.12
N GLY A 122 22.28 -16.95 15.72
CA GLY A 122 21.99 -17.53 17.05
C GLY A 122 20.50 -17.80 17.26
N ALA A 123 20.14 -18.42 18.37
CA ALA A 123 18.80 -18.85 18.77
C ALA A 123 17.72 -17.75 18.87
N ASP A 124 18.05 -16.48 18.56
CA ASP A 124 17.19 -15.30 18.68
C ASP A 124 16.60 -14.80 17.36
N VAL A 125 16.52 -15.64 16.33
CA VAL A 125 15.99 -15.24 15.01
C VAL A 125 14.47 -15.43 14.99
N MET A 126 13.74 -14.30 14.82
CA MET A 126 12.28 -14.35 14.68
C MET A 126 11.91 -15.02 13.34
N PRO A 127 10.94 -15.96 13.32
CA PRO A 127 10.42 -16.53 12.09
C PRO A 127 9.91 -15.46 11.12
N PRO A 128 10.08 -15.63 9.80
CA PRO A 128 9.69 -14.61 8.82
C PRO A 128 8.22 -14.19 8.89
N ASP A 129 7.31 -15.11 9.09
CA ASP A 129 5.87 -14.87 9.26
C ASP A 129 5.57 -14.04 10.51
N ALA A 130 6.17 -14.36 11.65
CA ALA A 130 6.03 -13.59 12.87
C ALA A 130 6.61 -12.17 12.73
N ALA A 131 7.76 -12.04 12.07
CA ALA A 131 8.40 -10.74 11.81
C ALA A 131 7.56 -9.87 10.87
N VAL A 132 7.10 -10.43 9.75
CA VAL A 132 6.22 -9.72 8.81
C VAL A 132 4.89 -9.37 9.49
N GLY A 133 4.29 -10.29 10.25
CA GLY A 133 3.06 -10.04 11.02
C GLY A 133 3.22 -8.89 12.00
N MET A 134 4.30 -8.88 12.78
CA MET A 134 4.59 -7.78 13.72
C MET A 134 4.75 -6.44 12.99
N VAL A 135 5.42 -6.41 11.85
CA VAL A 135 5.63 -5.17 11.08
C VAL A 135 4.32 -4.70 10.46
N LEU A 136 3.55 -5.58 9.80
CA LEU A 136 2.24 -5.23 9.22
C LEU A 136 1.28 -4.73 10.31
N TYR A 137 1.23 -5.40 11.47
CA TYR A 137 0.45 -4.94 12.62
C TYR A 137 0.84 -3.51 13.01
N ARG A 138 2.13 -3.22 13.09
CA ARG A 138 2.62 -1.86 13.40
C ARG A 138 2.22 -0.85 12.34
N LEU A 139 2.38 -1.18 11.06
CA LEU A 139 2.05 -0.28 9.95
C LEU A 139 0.54 0.00 9.89
N ALA A 140 -0.28 -1.05 10.02
CA ALA A 140 -1.74 -0.96 9.96
C ALA A 140 -2.35 -0.24 11.18
N SER A 141 -1.84 -0.54 12.39
CA SER A 141 -2.36 0.07 13.62
C SER A 141 -1.81 1.47 13.91
N GLY A 142 -0.62 1.80 13.39
CA GLY A 142 0.11 3.03 13.75
C GLY A 142 0.62 3.07 15.19
N HIS A 143 0.59 1.93 15.91
CA HIS A 143 1.01 1.87 17.30
C HIS A 143 2.50 2.19 17.49
N ASN A 144 2.82 2.82 18.61
CA ASN A 144 4.20 3.11 18.98
C ASN A 144 4.95 1.83 19.40
N LEU A 145 6.29 1.92 19.45
CA LEU A 145 7.16 0.79 19.79
C LEU A 145 6.81 0.13 21.13
N ARG A 146 6.43 0.91 22.16
CA ARG A 146 6.10 0.36 23.47
C ARG A 146 4.87 -0.53 23.45
N ARG A 147 3.83 -0.12 22.69
CA ARG A 147 2.62 -0.90 22.55
C ARG A 147 2.86 -2.17 21.75
N VAL A 148 3.57 -2.08 20.62
CA VAL A 148 3.94 -3.25 19.83
C VAL A 148 4.82 -4.20 20.68
N ALA A 149 5.77 -3.68 21.46
CA ALA A 149 6.61 -4.47 22.35
C ALA A 149 5.79 -5.26 23.39
N SER A 150 4.78 -4.62 23.97
CA SER A 150 3.87 -5.27 24.93
C SER A 150 3.03 -6.37 24.28
N GLU A 151 2.47 -6.12 23.09
CA GLU A 151 1.63 -7.09 22.35
C GLU A 151 2.45 -8.30 21.88
N TYR A 152 3.65 -8.06 21.38
CA TYR A 152 4.54 -9.10 20.83
C TYR A 152 5.54 -9.65 21.86
N LYS A 153 5.46 -9.23 23.13
CA LYS A 153 6.33 -9.68 24.22
C LYS A 153 7.82 -9.66 23.84
N THR A 154 8.24 -8.62 23.11
CA THR A 154 9.61 -8.48 22.60
C THR A 154 10.19 -7.10 22.90
N GLY A 155 11.50 -6.94 22.66
CA GLY A 155 12.19 -5.66 22.90
C GLY A 155 11.95 -4.65 21.77
N SER A 156 11.96 -3.35 22.10
CA SER A 156 11.85 -2.27 21.10
C SER A 156 12.96 -2.31 20.03
N ALA A 157 14.17 -2.77 20.40
CA ALA A 157 15.28 -2.93 19.45
C ALA A 157 14.95 -3.98 18.39
N THR A 158 14.38 -5.13 18.80
CA THR A 158 13.93 -6.18 17.89
C THR A 158 12.87 -5.67 16.91
N ILE A 159 11.87 -4.92 17.42
CA ILE A 159 10.83 -4.34 16.57
C ILE A 159 11.44 -3.38 15.54
N THR A 160 12.39 -2.53 15.98
CA THR A 160 13.06 -1.57 15.08
C THR A 160 13.86 -2.32 14.02
N LYS A 161 14.64 -3.35 14.40
CA LYS A 161 15.39 -4.20 13.47
C LYS A 161 14.50 -4.81 12.38
N TYR A 162 13.43 -5.51 12.79
CA TYR A 162 12.55 -6.16 11.82
C TYR A 162 11.68 -5.17 11.02
N THR A 163 11.30 -4.03 11.62
CA THR A 163 10.63 -2.96 10.86
C THR A 163 11.56 -2.47 9.75
N ASP A 164 12.84 -2.23 10.03
CA ASP A 164 13.81 -1.82 9.02
C ASP A 164 13.97 -2.89 7.94
N LEU A 165 14.21 -4.14 8.30
CA LEU A 165 14.40 -5.24 7.35
C LEU A 165 13.21 -5.41 6.40
N VAL A 166 12.00 -5.50 6.94
CA VAL A 166 10.79 -5.74 6.14
C VAL A 166 10.45 -4.52 5.28
N THR A 167 10.48 -3.30 5.84
CA THR A 167 10.18 -2.10 5.04
C THR A 167 11.26 -1.83 3.99
N LYS A 168 12.53 -2.17 4.24
CA LYS A 168 13.60 -2.09 3.25
C LYS A 168 13.39 -3.08 2.11
N ALA A 169 13.03 -4.34 2.41
CA ALA A 169 12.71 -5.33 1.39
C ALA A 169 11.55 -4.85 0.50
N LEU A 170 10.45 -4.38 1.09
CA LEU A 170 9.31 -3.82 0.36
C LEU A 170 9.71 -2.62 -0.50
N ALA A 171 10.40 -1.63 0.08
CA ALA A 171 10.69 -0.36 -0.58
C ALA A 171 11.82 -0.45 -1.63
N THR A 172 12.68 -1.46 -1.60
CA THR A 172 13.82 -1.56 -2.54
C THR A 172 13.74 -2.77 -3.45
N LYS A 173 13.51 -3.96 -2.89
CA LYS A 173 13.54 -5.21 -3.66
C LYS A 173 12.21 -5.49 -4.37
N LEU A 174 11.10 -5.15 -3.72
CA LEU A 174 9.76 -5.36 -4.26
C LEU A 174 9.18 -4.14 -4.97
N TYR A 175 9.84 -2.98 -4.86
CA TYR A 175 9.36 -1.74 -5.49
C TYR A 175 9.05 -1.93 -6.98
N SER A 176 10.01 -2.36 -7.77
CA SER A 176 9.83 -2.51 -9.23
C SER A 176 8.87 -3.63 -9.64
N LYS A 177 8.54 -4.56 -8.74
CA LYS A 177 7.50 -5.58 -8.96
C LYS A 177 6.11 -4.98 -8.92
N TYR A 178 5.87 -4.03 -8.00
CA TYR A 178 4.54 -3.51 -7.71
C TYR A 178 4.32 -2.04 -8.13
N ILE A 179 5.39 -1.26 -8.29
CA ILE A 179 5.33 0.17 -8.70
C ILE A 179 6.20 0.33 -9.95
N ARG A 180 5.55 0.55 -11.09
CA ARG A 180 6.22 0.69 -12.38
C ARG A 180 5.43 1.59 -13.32
N ILE A 181 6.15 2.41 -14.07
CA ILE A 181 5.56 3.28 -15.08
C ILE A 181 4.90 2.41 -16.16
N PRO A 182 3.61 2.64 -16.49
CA PRO A 182 2.90 1.86 -17.48
C PRO A 182 3.47 2.07 -18.89
N ALA A 183 3.44 1.00 -19.70
CA ALA A 183 3.88 1.02 -21.10
C ALA A 183 3.06 0.01 -21.91
N GLY A 184 3.09 0.13 -23.23
CA GLY A 184 2.41 -0.80 -24.14
C GLY A 184 0.92 -0.91 -23.85
N GLN A 185 0.41 -2.14 -23.77
CA GLN A 185 -1.02 -2.42 -23.58
C GLN A 185 -1.57 -1.88 -22.25
N ASP A 186 -0.80 -1.99 -21.15
CA ASP A 186 -1.21 -1.46 -19.84
C ASP A 186 -1.48 0.05 -19.92
N LEU A 187 -0.62 0.80 -20.63
CA LEU A 187 -0.78 2.23 -20.82
C LEU A 187 -2.04 2.57 -21.61
N LEU A 188 -2.34 1.81 -22.69
CA LEU A 188 -3.53 2.02 -23.51
C LEU A 188 -4.83 1.76 -22.74
N GLU A 189 -4.85 0.74 -21.89
CA GLU A 189 -5.99 0.44 -21.01
C GLU A 189 -6.23 1.57 -20.00
N ILE A 190 -5.18 2.11 -19.40
CA ILE A 190 -5.25 3.24 -18.48
C ILE A 190 -5.80 4.48 -19.20
N ILE A 191 -5.29 4.79 -20.40
CA ILE A 191 -5.76 5.92 -21.21
C ILE A 191 -7.24 5.77 -21.55
N SER A 192 -7.68 4.57 -21.97
CA SER A 192 -9.09 4.30 -22.28
C SER A 192 -9.99 4.55 -21.06
N ALA A 193 -9.60 4.04 -19.90
CA ALA A 193 -10.36 4.21 -18.67
C ALA A 193 -10.44 5.67 -18.19
N PHE A 194 -9.35 6.42 -18.27
CA PHE A 194 -9.39 7.86 -17.95
C PHE A 194 -10.22 8.65 -18.98
N ARG A 195 -10.18 8.27 -20.26
CA ARG A 195 -11.05 8.88 -21.28
C ARG A 195 -12.53 8.65 -20.96
N GLU A 196 -12.91 7.45 -20.55
CA GLU A 196 -14.29 7.15 -20.12
C GLU A 196 -14.69 7.98 -18.89
N LEU A 197 -13.80 8.10 -17.91
CA LEU A 197 -14.04 8.84 -16.66
C LEU A 197 -14.14 10.35 -16.89
N THR A 198 -13.22 10.92 -17.67
CA THR A 198 -13.03 12.38 -17.76
C THR A 198 -13.50 12.98 -19.10
N GLY A 199 -13.56 12.19 -20.15
CA GLY A 199 -13.72 12.66 -21.53
C GLY A 199 -12.45 13.21 -22.18
N LEU A 200 -11.34 13.36 -21.42
CA LEU A 200 -10.06 13.88 -21.90
C LEU A 200 -9.27 12.79 -22.62
N GLN A 201 -8.70 13.11 -23.77
CA GLN A 201 -7.91 12.16 -24.55
C GLN A 201 -6.47 12.09 -24.04
N ASN A 202 -5.90 10.89 -24.06
CA ASN A 202 -4.50 10.58 -23.71
C ASN A 202 -4.06 10.89 -22.29
N MET A 203 -4.98 11.14 -21.36
CA MET A 203 -4.67 11.17 -19.94
C MET A 203 -4.30 9.76 -19.46
N CYS A 204 -3.16 9.60 -18.76
CA CYS A 204 -2.67 8.30 -18.31
C CYS A 204 -2.38 8.22 -16.82
N GLY A 205 -2.63 9.28 -16.07
CA GLY A 205 -2.43 9.28 -14.62
C GLY A 205 -2.76 10.60 -13.98
N ALA A 206 -2.85 10.56 -12.65
CA ALA A 206 -2.98 11.75 -11.82
C ALA A 206 -1.83 11.79 -10.81
N ILE A 207 -1.26 12.98 -10.59
CA ILE A 207 -0.19 13.24 -9.64
C ILE A 207 -0.73 14.07 -8.48
N ASP A 208 -0.28 13.73 -7.28
CA ASP A 208 -0.60 14.53 -6.11
C ASP A 208 0.50 14.42 -5.04
N GLY A 209 0.64 15.48 -4.24
CA GLY A 209 1.53 15.55 -3.10
C GLY A 209 0.79 15.36 -1.79
N SER A 210 1.40 14.72 -0.81
CA SER A 210 0.79 14.56 0.50
C SER A 210 1.82 14.62 1.63
N HIS A 211 1.46 15.33 2.70
CA HIS A 211 2.28 15.42 3.90
C HIS A 211 2.07 14.22 4.82
N VAL A 212 3.15 13.50 5.12
CA VAL A 212 3.18 12.45 6.14
C VAL A 212 3.77 13.03 7.41
N LYS A 213 2.91 13.24 8.42
CA LYS A 213 3.30 13.84 9.70
C LYS A 213 4.34 13.00 10.42
N ILE A 214 5.40 13.63 10.91
CA ILE A 214 6.45 13.01 11.74
C ILE A 214 6.11 13.21 13.20
N HIS A 215 6.11 12.12 13.96
CA HIS A 215 5.78 12.14 15.40
C HIS A 215 6.75 12.98 16.24
N LYS A 216 8.06 12.84 15.95
CA LYS A 216 9.12 13.54 16.71
C LYS A 216 9.74 14.62 15.83
N ARG A 217 9.95 15.81 16.41
CA ARG A 217 10.71 16.87 15.73
C ARG A 217 12.07 16.34 15.29
N PRO A 218 12.48 16.55 14.02
CA PRO A 218 13.82 16.23 13.55
C PRO A 218 14.89 16.97 14.34
N ASP A 219 16.03 16.31 14.53
CA ASP A 219 17.15 16.92 15.24
C ASP A 219 17.72 18.13 14.46
N LYS A 220 18.43 19.03 15.15
CA LYS A 220 18.95 20.27 14.54
C LYS A 220 19.88 20.00 13.33
N GLU A 221 20.60 18.89 13.35
CA GLU A 221 21.49 18.44 12.28
C GLU A 221 20.75 18.26 10.93
N TYR A 222 19.46 17.94 10.96
CA TYR A 222 18.60 17.78 9.77
C TYR A 222 17.94 19.10 9.32
N CYS A 223 18.41 20.26 9.77
CA CYS A 223 17.76 21.55 9.47
C CYS A 223 16.25 21.48 9.76
N SER A 224 15.90 21.19 11.01
CA SER A 224 14.51 20.84 11.41
C SER A 224 13.43 21.81 10.92
N GLY A 225 13.79 23.07 10.62
CA GLY A 225 12.89 24.07 10.04
C GLY A 225 12.32 23.66 8.68
N ASN A 226 13.10 22.96 7.87
CA ASN A 226 12.69 22.51 6.54
C ASN A 226 11.60 21.43 6.58
N TYR A 227 11.46 20.74 7.71
CA TYR A 227 10.39 19.72 7.88
C TYR A 227 9.07 20.31 8.36
N LYS A 228 9.01 21.61 8.72
CA LYS A 228 7.78 22.25 9.14
C LYS A 228 6.93 22.59 7.92
N CYS A 229 5.85 21.85 7.73
CA CYS A 229 4.91 22.09 6.64
C CYS A 229 3.98 23.30 6.92
N ARG A 230 3.21 23.70 5.93
CA ARG A 230 2.21 24.80 6.02
C ARG A 230 1.13 24.57 7.06
N HIS A 231 0.85 23.32 7.44
CA HIS A 231 -0.07 22.96 8.53
C HIS A 231 0.57 23.03 9.92
N HIS A 232 1.72 23.68 10.05
CA HIS A 232 2.45 23.92 11.31
C HIS A 232 2.92 22.67 12.07
N HIS A 233 2.96 21.48 11.43
CA HIS A 233 3.57 20.28 11.99
C HIS A 233 4.81 19.86 11.18
N PHE A 234 5.62 18.96 11.74
CA PHE A 234 6.75 18.37 11.04
C PHE A 234 6.27 17.22 10.16
N ALA A 235 6.69 17.20 8.90
CA ALA A 235 6.29 16.21 7.91
C ALA A 235 7.41 15.90 6.92
N VAL A 236 7.31 14.75 6.25
CA VAL A 236 7.96 14.49 4.96
C VAL A 236 6.89 14.60 3.88
N LEU A 237 7.29 15.08 2.70
CA LEU A 237 6.41 15.15 1.54
C LEU A 237 6.57 13.86 0.72
N VAL A 238 5.46 13.19 0.43
CA VAL A 238 5.37 12.11 -0.54
C VAL A 238 4.59 12.60 -1.74
N GLN A 239 5.10 12.33 -2.94
CA GLN A 239 4.42 12.55 -4.21
C GLN A 239 4.17 11.21 -4.86
N VAL A 240 2.98 10.99 -5.35
CA VAL A 240 2.58 9.76 -6.01
C VAL A 240 1.92 10.07 -7.35
N VAL A 241 2.03 9.12 -8.28
CA VAL A 241 1.24 9.14 -9.51
C VAL A 241 0.47 7.83 -9.58
N CYS A 242 -0.84 7.91 -9.84
CA CYS A 242 -1.69 6.73 -9.89
C CYS A 242 -2.47 6.59 -11.19
N ASP A 243 -2.91 5.37 -11.48
CA ASP A 243 -3.86 5.04 -12.54
C ASP A 243 -5.32 5.16 -12.06
N HIS A 244 -6.27 4.89 -12.97
CA HIS A 244 -7.72 4.91 -12.70
C HIS A 244 -8.17 3.88 -11.65
N ARG A 245 -7.37 2.82 -11.40
CA ARG A 245 -7.62 1.80 -10.37
C ARG A 245 -7.05 2.19 -9.01
N LYS A 246 -6.46 3.39 -8.90
CA LYS A 246 -5.75 3.87 -7.70
C LYS A 246 -4.44 3.11 -7.41
N LEU A 247 -3.85 2.47 -8.42
CA LEU A 247 -2.53 1.87 -8.33
C LEU A 247 -1.46 2.94 -8.52
N PHE A 248 -0.53 3.05 -7.59
CA PHE A 248 0.63 3.93 -7.75
C PHE A 248 1.60 3.34 -8.75
N TRP A 249 1.94 4.09 -9.78
CA TRP A 249 2.96 3.70 -10.74
C TRP A 249 4.25 4.54 -10.66
N ASP A 250 4.24 5.61 -9.85
CA ASP A 250 5.44 6.32 -9.39
C ASP A 250 5.25 6.82 -7.96
N VAL A 251 6.31 6.74 -7.17
CA VAL A 251 6.34 7.22 -5.78
C VAL A 251 7.67 7.89 -5.51
N CYS A 252 7.63 9.15 -5.10
CA CYS A 252 8.79 9.92 -4.64
C CYS A 252 8.56 10.41 -3.20
N CYS A 253 9.47 10.06 -2.28
CA CYS A 253 9.43 10.51 -0.88
C CYS A 253 10.84 10.93 -0.46
N ARG A 254 11.31 12.08 -0.93
CA ARG A 254 12.68 12.59 -0.69
C ARG A 254 12.72 13.98 -0.08
N ALA A 255 11.59 14.68 -0.07
CA ALA A 255 11.54 16.07 0.32
C ALA A 255 11.04 16.26 1.76
N PRO A 256 11.59 17.26 2.47
CA PRO A 256 11.02 17.71 3.76
C PRO A 256 9.70 18.44 3.52
N GLY A 257 8.86 18.52 4.55
CA GLY A 257 7.49 19.03 4.46
C GLY A 257 7.33 20.49 4.08
N SER A 258 8.39 21.31 4.06
CA SER A 258 8.32 22.69 3.58
C SER A 258 8.49 22.83 2.06
N THR A 259 8.85 21.73 1.36
CA THR A 259 9.05 21.73 -0.09
C THR A 259 7.70 21.85 -0.79
N ASP A 260 7.62 22.67 -1.81
CA ASP A 260 6.45 22.74 -2.70
C ASP A 260 6.42 21.58 -3.71
N ASP A 261 5.24 21.28 -4.25
CA ASP A 261 5.03 20.14 -5.13
C ASP A 261 5.81 20.23 -6.43
N ALA A 262 5.93 21.43 -7.02
CA ALA A 262 6.72 21.65 -8.22
C ALA A 262 8.22 21.38 -8.00
N SER A 263 8.78 21.84 -6.90
CA SER A 263 10.18 21.58 -6.53
C SER A 263 10.40 20.10 -6.23
N HIS A 264 9.45 19.43 -5.58
CA HIS A 264 9.54 18.00 -5.33
C HIS A 264 9.50 17.19 -6.63
N LEU A 265 8.59 17.53 -7.54
CA LEU A 265 8.50 16.90 -8.86
C LEU A 265 9.83 17.02 -9.62
N ARG A 266 10.40 18.23 -9.71
CA ARG A 266 11.68 18.49 -10.40
C ARG A 266 12.84 17.68 -9.84
N GLY A 267 12.81 17.36 -8.55
CA GLY A 267 13.78 16.48 -7.88
C GLY A 267 13.54 14.98 -8.08
N SER A 268 12.42 14.58 -8.73
CA SER A 268 12.06 13.18 -8.90
C SER A 268 12.74 12.53 -10.12
N SER A 269 12.92 11.21 -10.07
CA SER A 269 13.41 10.44 -11.21
C SER A 269 12.37 10.38 -12.34
N LEU A 270 11.10 10.45 -12.04
CA LEU A 270 10.03 10.54 -13.03
C LEU A 270 10.19 11.79 -13.89
N PHE A 271 10.38 12.94 -13.27
CA PHE A 271 10.55 14.19 -14.00
C PHE A 271 11.74 14.15 -14.97
N GLN A 272 12.86 13.59 -14.54
CA GLN A 272 14.04 13.44 -15.41
C GLN A 272 13.73 12.55 -16.63
N LYS A 273 13.02 11.43 -16.43
CA LYS A 273 12.61 10.54 -17.53
C LYS A 273 11.61 11.18 -18.48
N LEU A 274 10.66 11.98 -17.95
CA LEU A 274 9.67 12.71 -18.75
C LEU A 274 10.35 13.78 -19.64
N ILE A 275 11.26 14.56 -19.07
CA ILE A 275 12.04 15.55 -19.84
C ILE A 275 12.91 14.87 -20.89
N ALA A 276 13.58 13.78 -20.55
CA ALA A 276 14.43 13.03 -21.48
C ALA A 276 13.62 12.31 -22.58
N GLY A 277 12.28 12.25 -22.45
CA GLY A 277 11.42 11.51 -23.40
C GLY A 277 11.67 10.01 -23.38
N GLU A 278 11.90 9.43 -22.19
CA GLU A 278 12.18 8.00 -22.02
C GLU A 278 10.93 7.19 -21.69
N VAL A 279 9.84 7.85 -21.29
CA VAL A 279 8.61 7.20 -20.81
C VAL A 279 7.37 7.86 -21.40
N LEU A 280 6.24 7.15 -21.37
CA LEU A 280 4.93 7.59 -21.86
C LEU A 280 4.95 7.94 -23.36
N LEU A 281 5.53 7.07 -24.20
CA LEU A 281 5.73 7.30 -25.64
C LEU A 281 4.77 6.50 -26.53
N ASP A 282 4.11 5.47 -26.01
CA ASP A 282 3.44 4.43 -26.81
C ASP A 282 2.11 4.86 -27.46
N SER A 283 1.65 6.07 -27.18
CA SER A 283 0.39 6.58 -27.76
C SER A 283 0.54 8.05 -28.11
N VAL A 284 0.28 8.40 -29.34
CA VAL A 284 0.19 9.80 -29.79
C VAL A 284 -1.12 9.99 -30.53
N VAL A 285 -1.94 10.94 -30.08
CA VAL A 285 -3.17 11.33 -30.77
C VAL A 285 -3.00 12.70 -31.41
N SER A 286 -3.55 12.88 -32.59
CA SER A 286 -3.54 14.18 -33.25
C SER A 286 -4.88 14.88 -33.03
N ILE A 287 -4.84 16.02 -32.35
CA ILE A 287 -6.02 16.84 -32.06
C ILE A 287 -5.74 18.26 -32.56
N ARG A 288 -6.50 18.73 -33.55
CA ARG A 288 -6.38 20.08 -34.13
C ARG A 288 -4.94 20.44 -34.53
N GLY A 289 -4.24 19.47 -35.13
CA GLY A 289 -2.84 19.65 -35.55
C GLY A 289 -1.79 19.52 -34.44
N ASN A 290 -2.21 19.35 -33.18
CA ASN A 290 -1.29 19.09 -32.07
C ASN A 290 -1.10 17.58 -31.87
N HIS A 291 0.15 17.15 -31.74
CA HIS A 291 0.51 15.78 -31.40
C HIS A 291 0.57 15.62 -29.88
N ILE A 292 -0.47 15.03 -29.32
CA ILE A 292 -0.63 14.88 -27.87
C ILE A 292 -0.13 13.49 -27.46
N ARG A 293 0.93 13.44 -26.67
CA ARG A 293 1.45 12.24 -26.01
C ARG A 293 0.64 11.93 -24.74
N PRO A 294 0.78 10.73 -24.15
CA PRO A 294 0.24 10.46 -22.83
C PRO A 294 0.75 11.47 -21.81
N TYR A 295 -0.15 11.94 -20.96
CA TYR A 295 0.14 12.96 -19.96
C TYR A 295 -0.53 12.64 -18.62
N ILE A 296 0.02 13.17 -17.55
CA ILE A 296 -0.55 13.15 -16.20
C ILE A 296 -1.25 14.48 -15.91
N VAL A 297 -2.15 14.47 -14.94
CA VAL A 297 -2.81 15.67 -14.46
C VAL A 297 -2.46 15.95 -13.01
N GLY A 298 -2.27 17.22 -12.68
CA GLY A 298 -2.03 17.71 -11.32
C GLY A 298 -2.87 18.92 -11.01
N ASP A 299 -2.78 19.42 -9.77
CA ASP A 299 -3.34 20.71 -9.40
C ASP A 299 -2.43 21.88 -9.86
N TRP A 300 -2.81 23.09 -9.54
CA TRP A 300 -2.00 24.28 -9.87
C TRP A 300 -0.71 24.44 -9.04
N GLY A 301 -0.49 23.59 -8.05
CA GLY A 301 0.80 23.46 -7.35
C GLY A 301 1.90 22.85 -8.23
N TYR A 302 1.53 22.31 -9.40
CA TYR A 302 2.44 21.80 -10.42
C TYR A 302 2.56 22.75 -11.62
N PRO A 303 3.72 22.77 -12.33
CA PRO A 303 3.88 23.59 -13.55
C PRO A 303 3.11 22.94 -14.72
N LEU A 304 2.48 23.76 -15.54
CA LEU A 304 1.91 23.31 -16.81
C LEU A 304 3.02 22.95 -17.79
N LEU A 305 3.06 21.68 -18.23
CA LEU A 305 4.07 21.14 -19.15
C LEU A 305 3.39 20.21 -20.17
N SER A 306 4.05 19.89 -21.28
CA SER A 306 3.47 19.02 -22.32
C SER A 306 3.19 17.58 -21.88
N PHE A 307 3.69 17.16 -20.73
CA PHE A 307 3.44 15.85 -20.10
C PHE A 307 2.70 15.97 -18.75
N LEU A 308 2.38 17.18 -18.32
CA LEU A 308 1.68 17.45 -17.05
C LEU A 308 0.73 18.63 -17.22
N LEU A 309 -0.56 18.32 -17.28
CA LEU A 309 -1.59 19.34 -17.40
C LEU A 309 -2.15 19.75 -16.05
N THR A 310 -2.43 21.05 -15.93
CA THR A 310 -3.02 21.66 -14.75
C THR A 310 -4.25 22.48 -15.17
N PRO A 311 -5.18 22.80 -14.25
CA PRO A 311 -6.36 23.60 -14.54
C PRO A 311 -6.03 24.95 -15.20
N PHE A 312 -6.99 25.52 -15.96
CA PHE A 312 -6.89 26.88 -16.50
C PHE A 312 -7.02 27.93 -15.42
N THR A 313 -7.94 27.69 -14.50
CA THR A 313 -8.32 28.66 -13.47
C THR A 313 -7.80 28.19 -12.13
N GLY A 314 -6.82 28.89 -11.60
CA GLY A 314 -6.45 28.71 -10.19
C GLY A 314 -7.55 29.30 -9.30
N ASN A 315 -7.37 30.58 -8.92
CA ASN A 315 -8.36 31.34 -8.11
C ASN A 315 -9.15 32.37 -8.95
N GLU A 316 -9.02 32.34 -10.27
CA GLU A 316 -9.66 33.32 -11.18
C GLU A 316 -10.92 32.71 -11.83
N THR A 317 -11.88 33.56 -12.18
CA THR A 317 -13.09 33.14 -12.91
C THR A 317 -12.73 32.85 -14.38
N GLY A 318 -12.76 31.58 -14.77
CA GLY A 318 -12.56 31.16 -16.16
C GLY A 318 -13.79 31.37 -17.05
N THR A 319 -13.59 31.18 -18.34
CA THR A 319 -14.71 31.05 -19.28
C THR A 319 -15.54 29.80 -18.97
N PRO A 320 -16.83 29.73 -19.36
CA PRO A 320 -17.65 28.53 -19.15
C PRO A 320 -16.99 27.25 -19.70
N ALA A 321 -16.28 27.35 -20.84
CA ALA A 321 -15.57 26.23 -21.41
C ALA A 321 -14.38 25.77 -20.56
N GLN A 322 -13.60 26.73 -20.04
CA GLN A 322 -12.49 26.44 -19.14
C GLN A 322 -12.98 25.78 -17.84
N ASN A 323 -14.08 26.26 -17.30
CA ASN A 323 -14.68 25.67 -16.08
C ASN A 323 -15.10 24.21 -16.31
N VAL A 324 -15.71 23.89 -17.46
CA VAL A 324 -16.06 22.50 -17.82
C VAL A 324 -14.80 21.65 -18.00
N PHE A 325 -13.78 22.18 -18.64
CA PHE A 325 -12.50 21.47 -18.79
C PHE A 325 -11.86 21.19 -17.44
N ASP A 326 -11.78 22.18 -16.58
CA ASP A 326 -11.21 22.05 -15.24
C ASP A 326 -12.00 21.05 -14.39
N GLU A 327 -13.34 21.02 -14.49
CA GLU A 327 -14.18 20.01 -13.83
C GLU A 327 -13.81 18.59 -14.30
N ARG A 328 -13.59 18.38 -15.60
CA ARG A 328 -13.18 17.10 -16.17
C ARG A 328 -11.78 16.69 -15.71
N LEU A 329 -10.85 17.62 -15.70
CA LEU A 329 -9.48 17.40 -15.22
C LEU A 329 -9.50 17.05 -13.73
N MET A 330 -10.29 17.76 -12.92
CA MET A 330 -10.41 17.49 -11.48
C MET A 330 -11.04 16.13 -11.17
N LYS A 331 -11.96 15.61 -12.02
CA LYS A 331 -12.43 14.22 -11.89
C LYS A 331 -11.30 13.21 -12.01
N GLY A 332 -10.38 13.43 -12.93
CA GLY A 332 -9.20 12.59 -13.08
C GLY A 332 -8.25 12.69 -11.87
N ARG A 333 -8.05 13.89 -11.35
CA ARG A 333 -7.20 14.15 -10.18
C ARG A 333 -7.78 13.53 -8.89
N ALA A 334 -9.10 13.55 -8.72
CA ALA A 334 -9.78 12.98 -7.55
C ALA A 334 -9.42 11.50 -7.31
N VAL A 335 -9.08 10.75 -8.36
CA VAL A 335 -8.62 9.36 -8.24
C VAL A 335 -7.35 9.27 -7.39
N CYS A 336 -6.42 10.23 -7.55
CA CYS A 336 -5.18 10.24 -6.78
C CYS A 336 -5.42 10.65 -5.32
N GLU A 337 -6.28 11.62 -5.08
CA GLU A 337 -6.69 12.02 -3.72
C GLU A 337 -7.34 10.85 -2.98
N GLU A 338 -8.24 10.10 -3.64
CA GLU A 338 -8.82 8.89 -3.07
C GLU A 338 -7.78 7.80 -2.79
N ALA A 339 -6.82 7.58 -3.71
CA ALA A 339 -5.73 6.62 -3.52
C ALA A 339 -4.89 6.95 -2.28
N ILE A 340 -4.56 8.22 -2.07
CA ILE A 340 -3.85 8.71 -0.88
C ILE A 340 -4.72 8.53 0.37
N GLY A 341 -6.00 8.82 0.29
CA GLY A 341 -6.95 8.61 1.38
C GLY A 341 -7.03 7.14 1.82
N LEU A 342 -7.10 6.21 0.86
CA LEU A 342 -7.07 4.77 1.10
C LEU A 342 -5.73 4.31 1.70
N LEU A 343 -4.62 4.79 1.14
CA LEU A 343 -3.27 4.52 1.65
C LEU A 343 -3.16 4.87 3.14
N LYS A 344 -3.52 6.10 3.52
CA LYS A 344 -3.46 6.59 4.90
C LYS A 344 -4.52 5.97 5.80
N GLY A 345 -5.69 5.61 5.25
CA GLY A 345 -6.76 4.93 5.96
C GLY A 345 -6.36 3.52 6.39
N LYS A 346 -5.70 2.79 5.51
CA LYS A 346 -5.23 1.42 5.75
C LYS A 346 -3.95 1.38 6.59
N TRP A 347 -2.95 2.16 6.25
CA TRP A 347 -1.64 2.18 6.92
C TRP A 347 -1.56 3.37 7.88
N LYS A 348 -2.18 3.22 9.05
CA LYS A 348 -2.35 4.31 10.04
C LYS A 348 -1.03 4.89 10.57
N ILE A 349 0.08 4.18 10.40
CA ILE A 349 1.41 4.73 10.72
C ILE A 349 1.69 6.02 9.94
N LEU A 350 1.14 6.17 8.73
CA LEU A 350 1.31 7.36 7.88
C LEU A 350 0.57 8.60 8.40
N GLN A 351 -0.41 8.43 9.30
CA GLN A 351 -1.11 9.55 9.92
C GLN A 351 -0.24 10.25 10.98
N ASN A 352 0.69 9.51 11.61
CA ASN A 352 1.64 10.04 12.58
C ASN A 352 2.87 9.13 12.66
N LEU A 353 3.84 9.37 11.78
CA LEU A 353 4.98 8.51 11.55
C LEU A 353 5.92 8.46 12.77
N ASN A 354 5.89 7.34 13.48
CA ASN A 354 6.68 7.11 14.69
C ASN A 354 7.93 6.26 14.44
N VAL A 355 8.67 6.60 13.39
CA VAL A 355 9.98 6.01 13.04
C VAL A 355 11.05 7.09 13.03
N GLY A 356 12.33 6.68 13.09
CA GLY A 356 13.44 7.61 12.87
C GLY A 356 13.39 8.24 11.48
N LEU A 357 13.88 9.46 11.34
CA LEU A 357 13.81 10.21 10.09
C LEU A 357 14.47 9.47 8.92
N ASN A 358 15.59 8.79 9.17
CA ASN A 358 16.32 7.95 8.19
C ASN A 358 15.48 6.79 7.65
N TYR A 359 14.44 6.36 8.37
CA TYR A 359 13.53 5.29 7.95
C TYR A 359 12.19 5.81 7.42
N ALA A 360 11.97 7.13 7.47
CA ALA A 360 10.70 7.74 7.13
C ALA A 360 10.31 7.45 5.67
N ALA A 361 11.17 7.83 4.72
CA ALA A 361 10.94 7.62 3.29
C ALA A 361 10.74 6.13 2.95
N GLN A 362 11.61 5.27 3.49
CA GLN A 362 11.52 3.81 3.32
C GLN A 362 10.18 3.26 3.81
N THR A 363 9.71 3.71 4.99
CA THR A 363 8.43 3.27 5.56
C THR A 363 7.25 3.73 4.70
N VAL A 364 7.27 4.97 4.21
CA VAL A 364 6.23 5.51 3.32
C VAL A 364 6.17 4.71 2.02
N VAL A 365 7.31 4.50 1.36
CA VAL A 365 7.38 3.73 0.11
C VAL A 365 6.93 2.28 0.31
N ALA A 366 7.31 1.65 1.43
CA ALA A 366 6.83 0.31 1.78
C ALA A 366 5.30 0.26 1.91
N CYS A 367 4.68 1.27 2.53
CA CYS A 367 3.21 1.37 2.60
C CYS A 367 2.57 1.55 1.21
N CYS A 368 3.21 2.28 0.28
CA CYS A 368 2.74 2.41 -1.10
C CYS A 368 2.82 1.08 -1.86
N VAL A 369 3.89 0.29 -1.66
CA VAL A 369 3.99 -1.08 -2.22
C VAL A 369 2.87 -1.97 -1.67
N LEU A 370 2.65 -1.94 -0.36
CA LEU A 370 1.57 -2.69 0.28
C LEU A 370 0.18 -2.24 -0.17
N HIS A 371 -0.02 -0.95 -0.45
CA HIS A 371 -1.24 -0.43 -1.04
C HIS A 371 -1.49 -1.05 -2.41
N ASN A 372 -0.50 -1.07 -3.30
CA ASN A 372 -0.63 -1.68 -4.61
C ASN A 372 -0.93 -3.19 -4.51
N ILE A 373 -0.27 -3.90 -3.60
CA ILE A 373 -0.58 -5.33 -3.33
C ILE A 373 -2.06 -5.49 -2.96
N CYS A 374 -2.60 -4.63 -2.09
CA CYS A 374 -4.00 -4.68 -1.71
C CYS A 374 -4.94 -4.43 -2.89
N VAL A 375 -4.70 -3.37 -3.68
CA VAL A 375 -5.53 -3.02 -4.84
C VAL A 375 -5.48 -4.10 -5.90
N MET A 376 -4.29 -4.61 -6.25
CA MET A 376 -4.11 -5.66 -7.26
C MET A 376 -4.82 -6.98 -6.90
N ASN A 377 -4.93 -7.28 -5.60
CA ASN A 377 -5.55 -8.51 -5.10
C ASN A 377 -7.00 -8.30 -4.62
N GLY A 378 -7.62 -7.18 -4.93
CA GLY A 378 -9.03 -6.92 -4.64
C GLY A 378 -9.37 -6.85 -3.15
N GLU A 379 -8.43 -6.38 -2.32
CA GLU A 379 -8.74 -6.11 -0.91
C GLU A 379 -9.80 -5.01 -0.79
N PRO A 380 -10.77 -5.16 0.11
CA PRO A 380 -11.81 -4.16 0.28
C PRO A 380 -11.22 -2.82 0.69
N ASP A 381 -11.80 -1.76 0.15
CA ASP A 381 -11.48 -0.39 0.54
C ASP A 381 -11.87 -0.15 2.00
N LEU A 382 -11.00 0.54 2.72
CA LEU A 382 -11.30 1.06 4.06
C LEU A 382 -11.77 2.51 3.95
N PRO A 383 -12.42 3.06 4.99
CA PRO A 383 -12.76 4.48 5.02
C PRO A 383 -11.54 5.35 4.74
N LEU A 384 -11.72 6.35 3.88
CA LEU A 384 -10.67 7.31 3.53
C LEU A 384 -10.20 8.05 4.78
N ALA A 385 -8.89 8.13 4.97
CA ALA A 385 -8.35 9.08 5.93
C ALA A 385 -8.44 10.49 5.33
N PRO A 386 -8.86 11.50 6.12
CA PRO A 386 -8.86 12.87 5.65
C PRO A 386 -7.42 13.29 5.32
N ASP A 387 -7.22 13.73 4.09
CA ASP A 387 -6.01 14.43 3.68
C ASP A 387 -6.42 15.89 3.41
N PRO A 388 -5.88 16.86 4.15
CA PRO A 388 -6.24 18.26 3.93
C PRO A 388 -5.89 18.61 2.47
N SER A 389 -6.88 19.03 1.69
CA SER A 389 -6.64 19.49 0.33
C SER A 389 -5.64 20.65 0.36
N GLU A 390 -4.59 20.49 -0.38
CA GLU A 390 -3.47 21.41 -0.34
C GLU A 390 -3.55 22.39 -1.50
N ASN A 391 -4.21 23.53 -1.29
CA ASN A 391 -4.14 24.65 -2.22
C ASN A 391 -2.85 25.41 -1.99
N GLY A 392 -1.78 24.99 -2.69
CA GLY A 392 -0.51 25.72 -2.72
C GLY A 392 -0.53 26.94 -3.65
N PRO A 393 0.52 27.74 -3.68
CA PRO A 393 0.69 28.79 -4.67
C PRO A 393 0.74 28.18 -6.08
N VAL A 394 0.22 28.91 -7.07
CA VAL A 394 0.28 28.50 -8.48
C VAL A 394 1.75 28.35 -8.92
N ALA A 395 2.14 27.16 -9.33
CA ALA A 395 3.48 26.91 -9.81
C ALA A 395 3.67 27.44 -11.25
N ARG A 396 4.85 27.95 -11.52
CA ARG A 396 5.24 28.42 -12.85
C ARG A 396 6.36 27.56 -13.41
N ALA A 397 6.36 27.40 -14.74
CA ALA A 397 7.44 26.78 -15.44
C ALA A 397 8.72 27.62 -15.31
N LEU A 398 9.86 26.96 -15.17
CA LEU A 398 11.17 27.59 -15.18
C LEU A 398 11.59 27.94 -16.62
N ASP A 399 12.60 28.80 -16.78
CA ASP A 399 13.15 29.13 -18.10
C ASP A 399 13.64 27.89 -18.86
N THR A 400 14.18 26.91 -18.15
CA THR A 400 14.61 25.62 -18.71
C THR A 400 13.44 24.73 -19.17
N GLU A 401 12.22 25.01 -18.72
CA GLU A 401 10.99 24.28 -19.03
C GLU A 401 10.12 25.01 -20.06
N ARG A 402 10.57 26.17 -20.56
CA ARG A 402 9.77 27.08 -21.42
C ARG A 402 9.19 26.36 -22.66
N SER A 403 9.95 25.50 -23.31
CA SER A 403 9.46 24.74 -24.49
C SER A 403 8.35 23.76 -24.10
N PHE A 404 8.52 23.04 -22.99
CA PHE A 404 7.48 22.11 -22.49
C PHE A 404 6.22 22.86 -22.05
N ASN A 405 6.37 24.03 -21.46
CA ASN A 405 5.23 24.88 -21.09
C ASN A 405 4.47 25.37 -22.33
N TYR A 406 5.15 25.90 -23.34
CA TYR A 406 4.52 26.34 -24.59
C TYR A 406 3.71 25.21 -25.26
N PHE A 407 4.27 24.01 -25.37
CA PHE A 407 3.55 22.86 -25.88
C PHE A 407 2.41 22.42 -24.97
N GLY A 408 2.58 22.54 -23.65
CA GLY A 408 1.53 22.26 -22.66
C GLY A 408 0.32 23.19 -22.81
N GLU A 409 0.56 24.50 -23.01
CA GLU A 409 -0.49 25.48 -23.27
C GLU A 409 -1.25 25.18 -24.55
N SER A 410 -0.54 24.92 -25.65
CA SER A 410 -1.13 24.55 -26.95
C SER A 410 -1.96 23.26 -26.84
N MET A 411 -1.44 22.25 -26.15
CA MET A 411 -2.10 20.98 -25.94
C MET A 411 -3.37 21.12 -25.09
N ARG A 412 -3.30 21.88 -23.98
CA ARG A 412 -4.45 22.15 -23.12
C ARG A 412 -5.56 22.87 -23.86
N GLN A 413 -5.21 23.86 -24.70
CA GLN A 413 -6.18 24.59 -25.53
C GLN A 413 -6.83 23.66 -26.57
N ALA A 414 -6.06 22.82 -27.26
CA ALA A 414 -6.58 21.86 -28.24
C ALA A 414 -7.54 20.84 -27.60
N LEU A 415 -7.23 20.35 -26.41
CA LEU A 415 -8.10 19.43 -25.66
C LEU A 415 -9.40 20.10 -25.19
N LEU A 416 -9.34 21.37 -24.78
CA LEU A 416 -10.53 22.15 -24.42
C LEU A 416 -11.48 22.30 -25.63
N GLU A 417 -10.96 22.67 -26.79
CA GLU A 417 -11.73 22.85 -28.00
C GLU A 417 -12.32 21.53 -28.52
N ASP A 418 -11.56 20.43 -28.45
CA ASP A 418 -12.03 19.07 -28.78
C ASP A 418 -13.17 18.62 -27.85
N LEU A 419 -13.08 18.97 -26.56
CA LEU A 419 -14.13 18.67 -25.59
C LEU A 419 -15.44 19.44 -25.89
N GLN A 420 -15.32 20.72 -26.28
CA GLN A 420 -16.47 21.54 -26.67
C GLN A 420 -17.21 20.99 -27.89
N GLU A 421 -16.47 20.59 -28.95
CA GLU A 421 -17.07 20.00 -30.16
C GLU A 421 -17.82 18.71 -29.87
N ARG A 422 -17.23 17.82 -29.09
CA ARG A 422 -17.86 16.55 -28.69
C ARG A 422 -19.05 16.72 -27.75
N GLY A 423 -19.09 17.80 -26.96
CA GLY A 423 -20.22 18.12 -26.09
C GLY A 423 -21.38 18.81 -26.81
N SER A 424 -21.14 19.29 -28.04
CA SER A 424 -22.14 19.96 -28.89
C SER A 424 -22.78 19.01 -29.92
N SER A 425 -22.26 17.79 -30.05
CA SER A 425 -22.75 16.71 -30.90
C SER A 425 -23.56 15.70 -30.10
#